data_f939ff7db60a769e7740bc6db28a21b3
#
_entry.id   f939ff7db60a769e7740bc6db28a21b3
#
_cell.length_a   1.000
_cell.length_b   1.000
_cell.length_c   1.000
_cell.angle_alpha   90.00
_cell.angle_beta   90.00
_cell.angle_gamma   90.00
#
_symmetry.space_group_name_H-M   'P 1'
#
loop_
_entity.id
_entity.type
_entity.pdbx_description
1 polymer ?
#
loop_
_entity_poly.entity_id
_entity_poly.type
_entity_poly.pdbx_seq_one_letter_code
_entity_poly.pdbx_strand_id
1 'polypeptide(L)'
;AGLYPESYNQQIPDEVVYTGNKQLTDLIEVNGNKITAGKLVLSPTRTYLPVIKAILAAHKSAISGMIHCSGGGQTKVLHFVDNVHIIKNNFFETPPLFQLIQEESKTDWKEMYKVFNMGCRLEVYTDQQTAEAIIAIANQFNIEAKIIGHVEAAANKKVTMHTAHGIFEY
;
A
#
# COMPACT_ATOMS: atom_id res chain seq x y z
N ALA A 1 -18.16 -4.20 15.82
CA ALA A 1 -18.05 -4.11 17.29
C ALA A 1 -19.43 -4.03 17.95
N GLY A 2 -20.39 -3.19 17.51
CA GLY A 2 -21.74 -3.14 18.11
C GLY A 2 -22.50 -4.46 18.15
N LEU A 3 -22.24 -5.39 17.21
CA LEU A 3 -22.85 -6.72 17.14
C LEU A 3 -22.02 -7.80 17.87
N TYR A 4 -20.72 -7.54 18.06
CA TYR A 4 -19.76 -8.49 18.64
C TYR A 4 -18.82 -7.73 19.59
N PRO A 5 -19.32 -7.30 20.77
CA PRO A 5 -18.52 -6.50 21.72
C PRO A 5 -17.26 -7.22 22.21
N GLU A 6 -17.28 -8.56 22.21
CA GLU A 6 -16.13 -9.39 22.54
C GLU A 6 -14.98 -9.30 21.50
N SER A 7 -15.24 -8.73 20.31
CA SER A 7 -14.26 -8.66 19.23
C SER A 7 -13.32 -7.44 19.33
N TYR A 8 -13.51 -6.55 20.29
CA TYR A 8 -12.66 -5.39 20.45
C TYR A 8 -12.07 -5.29 21.86
N ASN A 9 -10.95 -4.59 21.96
CA ASN A 9 -10.28 -4.38 23.23
C ASN A 9 -10.97 -3.27 24.05
N GLN A 10 -11.56 -3.62 25.18
CA GLN A 10 -12.25 -2.70 26.09
C GLN A 10 -11.33 -1.62 26.71
N GLN A 11 -10.02 -1.76 26.60
CA GLN A 11 -9.06 -0.74 27.05
C GLN A 11 -8.87 0.41 26.06
N ILE A 12 -9.41 0.28 24.82
CA ILE A 12 -9.36 1.32 23.81
C ILE A 12 -10.61 2.17 23.95
N PRO A 13 -10.49 3.52 24.06
CA PRO A 13 -11.65 4.42 24.16
C PRO A 13 -12.62 4.28 22.99
N ASP A 14 -13.91 4.31 23.24
CA ASP A 14 -14.97 4.12 22.23
C ASP A 14 -14.84 5.12 21.07
N GLU A 15 -14.45 6.36 21.31
CA GLU A 15 -14.22 7.38 20.29
C GLU A 15 -13.07 7.05 19.31
N VAL A 16 -12.19 6.12 19.68
CA VAL A 16 -11.12 5.63 18.79
C VAL A 16 -11.58 4.39 18.04
N VAL A 17 -12.37 3.51 18.68
CA VAL A 17 -12.85 2.25 18.09
C VAL A 17 -14.00 2.48 17.12
N TYR A 18 -14.91 3.40 17.45
CA TYR A 18 -16.14 3.67 16.69
C TYR A 18 -16.07 5.02 15.99
N THR A 19 -15.13 5.15 15.06
CA THR A 19 -15.03 6.32 14.20
C THR A 19 -15.82 6.13 12.90
N GLY A 20 -16.32 7.23 12.34
CA GLY A 20 -17.06 7.23 11.08
C GLY A 20 -18.54 6.86 11.22
N ASN A 21 -19.25 6.96 10.11
CA ASN A 21 -20.71 6.84 10.04
C ASN A 21 -21.19 5.65 9.19
N LYS A 22 -20.27 4.86 8.61
CA LYS A 22 -20.64 3.78 7.69
C LYS A 22 -20.90 2.47 8.42
N GLN A 23 -22.00 1.82 8.00
CA GLN A 23 -22.31 0.45 8.38
C GLN A 23 -21.81 -0.53 7.32
N LEU A 24 -21.55 -1.79 7.68
CA LEU A 24 -21.08 -2.81 6.73
C LEU A 24 -22.04 -3.05 5.56
N THR A 25 -23.33 -2.72 5.73
CA THR A 25 -24.38 -2.87 4.72
C THR A 25 -24.54 -1.66 3.82
N ASP A 26 -23.92 -0.52 4.14
CA ASP A 26 -24.05 0.70 3.35
C ASP A 26 -23.43 0.53 1.97
N LEU A 27 -24.12 1.07 0.98
CA LEU A 27 -23.65 1.02 -0.41
C LEU A 27 -22.62 2.11 -0.67
N ILE A 28 -21.48 1.70 -1.15
CA ILE A 28 -20.38 2.55 -1.59
C ILE A 28 -20.30 2.45 -3.11
N GLU A 29 -20.16 3.57 -3.78
CA GLU A 29 -19.94 3.61 -5.21
C GLU A 29 -18.45 3.43 -5.53
N VAL A 30 -18.15 2.42 -6.36
CA VAL A 30 -16.78 2.10 -6.79
C VAL A 30 -16.80 1.86 -8.29
N ASN A 31 -16.17 2.74 -9.07
CA ASN A 31 -16.07 2.64 -10.53
C ASN A 31 -17.45 2.44 -11.21
N GLY A 32 -18.45 3.23 -10.80
CA GLY A 32 -19.81 3.17 -11.33
C GLY A 32 -20.65 1.97 -10.85
N ASN A 33 -20.11 1.13 -9.97
CA ASN A 33 -20.82 0.01 -9.36
C ASN A 33 -21.08 0.26 -7.88
N LYS A 34 -22.21 -0.24 -7.39
CA LYS A 34 -22.54 -0.20 -5.96
C LYS A 34 -22.10 -1.49 -5.28
N ILE A 35 -21.25 -1.38 -4.27
CA ILE A 35 -20.76 -2.47 -3.45
C ILE A 35 -20.98 -2.12 -1.98
N THR A 36 -21.28 -3.10 -1.11
CA THR A 36 -21.41 -2.81 0.31
C THR A 36 -20.03 -2.52 0.93
N ALA A 37 -19.99 -1.64 1.94
CA ALA A 37 -18.76 -1.35 2.69
C ALA A 37 -18.12 -2.63 3.24
N GLY A 38 -18.94 -3.58 3.71
CA GLY A 38 -18.46 -4.89 4.17
C GLY A 38 -17.72 -5.68 3.08
N LYS A 39 -18.24 -5.73 1.85
CA LYS A 39 -17.56 -6.39 0.74
C LYS A 39 -16.25 -5.66 0.34
N LEU A 40 -16.25 -4.34 0.41
CA LEU A 40 -15.06 -3.55 0.14
C LEU A 40 -13.93 -3.84 1.15
N VAL A 41 -14.27 -3.88 2.45
CA VAL A 41 -13.32 -4.21 3.53
C VAL A 41 -12.83 -5.65 3.44
N LEU A 42 -13.72 -6.60 3.11
CA LEU A 42 -13.40 -8.02 3.01
C LEU A 42 -12.76 -8.42 1.66
N SER A 43 -12.46 -7.45 0.79
CA SER A 43 -11.75 -7.73 -0.46
C SER A 43 -10.43 -8.46 -0.15
N PRO A 44 -10.21 -9.68 -0.67
CA PRO A 44 -9.06 -10.48 -0.29
C PRO A 44 -7.74 -9.87 -0.77
N THR A 45 -6.70 -10.01 0.05
CA THR A 45 -5.33 -9.72 -0.40
C THR A 45 -4.93 -10.72 -1.48
N ARG A 46 -4.49 -10.22 -2.63
CA ARG A 46 -3.98 -11.07 -3.70
C ARG A 46 -2.67 -11.74 -3.26
N THR A 47 -2.55 -13.02 -3.55
CA THR A 47 -1.29 -13.75 -3.41
C THR A 47 -0.43 -13.53 -4.66
N TYR A 48 0.83 -13.13 -4.47
CA TYR A 48 1.76 -12.87 -5.57
C TYR A 48 2.67 -14.06 -5.87
N LEU A 49 2.44 -15.24 -5.26
CA LEU A 49 3.34 -16.38 -5.38
C LEU A 49 3.68 -16.78 -6.83
N PRO A 50 2.73 -16.91 -7.77
CA PRO A 50 3.06 -17.27 -9.14
C PRO A 50 3.95 -16.23 -9.83
N VAL A 51 3.63 -14.93 -9.69
CA VAL A 51 4.41 -13.86 -10.32
C VAL A 51 5.78 -13.72 -9.67
N ILE A 52 5.88 -13.81 -8.33
CA ILE A 52 7.16 -13.77 -7.61
C ILE A 52 8.05 -14.95 -8.05
N LYS A 53 7.48 -16.15 -8.19
CA LYS A 53 8.22 -17.31 -8.67
C LYS A 53 8.80 -17.06 -10.07
N ALA A 54 8.03 -16.50 -10.99
CA ALA A 54 8.49 -16.18 -12.34
C ALA A 54 9.58 -15.09 -12.33
N ILE A 55 9.39 -14.02 -11.55
CA ILE A 55 10.36 -12.94 -11.38
C ILE A 55 11.69 -13.49 -10.84
N LEU A 56 11.65 -14.25 -9.75
CA LEU A 56 12.86 -14.79 -9.13
C LEU A 56 13.56 -15.84 -10.00
N ALA A 57 12.83 -16.61 -10.79
CA ALA A 57 13.42 -17.56 -11.73
C ALA A 57 14.24 -16.86 -12.82
N ALA A 58 13.78 -15.68 -13.28
CA ALA A 58 14.41 -14.94 -14.37
C ALA A 58 15.45 -13.90 -13.90
N HIS A 59 15.22 -13.22 -12.75
CA HIS A 59 15.91 -12.00 -12.39
C HIS A 59 16.44 -11.95 -10.94
N LYS A 60 16.50 -13.08 -10.22
CA LYS A 60 16.90 -13.11 -8.80
C LYS A 60 18.19 -12.36 -8.50
N SER A 61 19.20 -12.49 -9.35
CA SER A 61 20.52 -11.87 -9.15
C SER A 61 20.54 -10.35 -9.34
N ALA A 62 19.56 -9.78 -10.02
CA ALA A 62 19.44 -8.35 -10.27
C ALA A 62 18.51 -7.65 -9.25
N ILE A 63 17.88 -8.39 -8.34
CA ILE A 63 16.98 -7.84 -7.33
C ILE A 63 17.77 -7.54 -6.06
N SER A 64 17.81 -6.26 -5.67
CA SER A 64 18.44 -5.80 -4.43
C SER A 64 17.56 -6.00 -3.20
N GLY A 65 16.24 -6.00 -3.36
CA GLY A 65 15.30 -6.19 -2.26
C GLY A 65 13.84 -6.28 -2.72
N MET A 66 13.02 -6.86 -1.86
CA MET A 66 11.56 -6.94 -2.04
C MET A 66 10.87 -6.59 -0.73
N ILE A 67 9.91 -5.69 -0.77
CA ILE A 67 9.15 -5.24 0.39
C ILE A 67 7.67 -5.50 0.17
N HIS A 68 7.09 -6.35 1.00
CA HIS A 68 5.63 -6.47 1.08
C HIS A 68 5.09 -5.36 1.98
N CYS A 69 4.41 -4.39 1.39
CA CYS A 69 3.87 -3.20 2.05
C CYS A 69 2.63 -3.54 2.91
N SER A 70 2.84 -4.35 3.96
CA SER A 70 1.88 -4.65 5.02
C SER A 70 1.97 -3.58 6.13
N GLY A 71 1.96 -3.92 7.41
CA GLY A 71 2.18 -2.92 8.48
C GLY A 71 3.43 -2.06 8.22
N GLY A 72 3.31 -0.75 8.43
CA GLY A 72 4.32 0.24 8.06
C GLY A 72 4.15 0.81 6.64
N GLY A 73 3.13 0.37 5.90
CA GLY A 73 2.70 0.95 4.62
C GLY A 73 3.86 1.22 3.66
N GLN A 74 3.90 2.44 3.15
CA GLN A 74 4.89 2.89 2.19
C GLN A 74 6.24 3.28 2.82
N THR A 75 6.31 3.36 4.17
CA THR A 75 7.55 3.66 4.90
C THR A 75 8.29 2.41 5.38
N LYS A 76 7.71 1.22 5.19
CA LYS A 76 8.25 -0.05 5.69
C LYS A 76 9.68 -0.30 5.27
N VAL A 77 10.07 0.13 4.08
CA VAL A 77 11.44 -0.03 3.56
C VAL A 77 12.51 0.57 4.47
N LEU A 78 12.19 1.63 5.22
CA LEU A 78 13.12 2.28 6.15
C LEU A 78 13.63 1.35 7.28
N HIS A 79 12.96 0.22 7.52
CA HIS A 79 13.43 -0.79 8.48
C HIS A 79 14.55 -1.69 7.94
N PHE A 80 14.83 -1.63 6.63
CA PHE A 80 15.70 -2.57 5.93
C PHE A 80 16.86 -1.91 5.19
N VAL A 81 16.95 -0.58 5.23
CA VAL A 81 17.95 0.20 4.49
C VAL A 81 18.62 1.22 5.38
N ASP A 82 19.83 1.60 4.99
CA ASP A 82 20.60 2.69 5.58
C ASP A 82 21.28 3.51 4.45
N ASN A 83 21.57 4.78 4.71
CA ASN A 83 22.34 5.66 3.82
C ASN A 83 21.75 5.79 2.39
N VAL A 84 20.43 5.77 2.29
CA VAL A 84 19.71 5.96 1.03
C VAL A 84 18.54 6.92 1.18
N HIS A 85 18.25 7.63 0.10
CA HIS A 85 17.03 8.40 -0.07
C HIS A 85 16.17 7.72 -1.11
N ILE A 86 14.97 7.29 -0.70
CA ILE A 86 13.98 6.66 -1.57
C ILE A 86 12.96 7.71 -1.98
N ILE A 87 12.85 7.98 -3.26
CA ILE A 87 11.91 8.96 -3.83
C ILE A 87 10.82 8.19 -4.56
N LYS A 88 9.57 8.30 -4.07
CA LYS A 88 8.37 7.71 -4.68
C LYS A 88 7.51 8.82 -5.26
N ASN A 89 7.40 8.88 -6.59
CA ASN A 89 6.76 9.99 -7.29
C ASN A 89 5.76 9.56 -8.38
N ASN A 90 5.44 8.28 -8.47
CA ASN A 90 4.51 7.74 -9.44
C ASN A 90 3.62 6.66 -8.81
N PHE A 91 2.83 7.05 -7.81
CA PHE A 91 1.92 6.14 -7.11
C PHE A 91 0.76 5.66 -8.01
N PHE A 92 0.20 4.51 -7.65
CA PHE A 92 -1.12 4.08 -8.12
C PHE A 92 -2.20 5.04 -7.59
N GLU A 93 -3.35 5.05 -8.24
CA GLU A 93 -4.53 5.73 -7.69
C GLU A 93 -4.86 5.16 -6.30
N THR A 94 -5.27 6.05 -5.40
CA THR A 94 -5.66 5.63 -4.05
C THR A 94 -6.86 4.69 -4.12
N PRO A 95 -6.75 3.45 -3.62
CA PRO A 95 -7.86 2.51 -3.65
C PRO A 95 -9.10 3.04 -2.91
N PRO A 96 -10.32 2.78 -3.41
CA PRO A 96 -11.57 3.27 -2.82
C PRO A 96 -11.71 2.96 -1.32
N LEU A 97 -11.21 1.81 -0.87
CA LEU A 97 -11.20 1.46 0.55
C LEU A 97 -10.40 2.47 1.39
N PHE A 98 -9.22 2.89 0.93
CA PHE A 98 -8.39 3.83 1.68
C PHE A 98 -8.92 5.25 1.62
N GLN A 99 -9.58 5.64 0.52
CA GLN A 99 -10.33 6.88 0.46
C GLN A 99 -11.47 6.89 1.50
N LEU A 100 -12.27 5.83 1.54
CA LEU A 100 -13.35 5.69 2.52
C LEU A 100 -12.83 5.74 3.96
N ILE A 101 -11.73 5.03 4.25
CA ILE A 101 -11.12 5.05 5.59
C ILE A 101 -10.69 6.47 5.96
N GLN A 102 -10.03 7.18 5.06
CA GLN A 102 -9.58 8.55 5.29
C GLN A 102 -10.77 9.50 5.50
N GLU A 103 -11.80 9.39 4.66
CA GLU A 103 -13.01 10.22 4.75
C GLU A 103 -13.75 10.03 6.07
N GLU A 104 -13.86 8.81 6.56
CA GLU A 104 -14.60 8.49 7.79
C GLU A 104 -13.75 8.78 9.05
N SER A 105 -12.45 8.48 9.03
CA SER A 105 -11.56 8.69 10.18
C SER A 105 -10.97 10.09 10.28
N LYS A 106 -10.98 10.86 9.18
CA LYS A 106 -10.28 12.15 9.04
C LYS A 106 -8.76 12.05 9.31
N THR A 107 -8.19 10.86 9.19
CA THR A 107 -6.75 10.64 9.36
C THR A 107 -5.95 11.48 8.36
N ASP A 108 -4.88 12.11 8.80
CA ASP A 108 -3.98 12.85 7.93
C ASP A 108 -3.39 11.96 6.83
N TRP A 109 -3.27 12.47 5.61
CA TRP A 109 -2.76 11.70 4.48
C TRP A 109 -1.32 11.20 4.70
N LYS A 110 -0.50 11.97 5.39
CA LYS A 110 0.86 11.53 5.76
C LYS A 110 0.80 10.24 6.60
N GLU A 111 -0.09 10.17 7.60
CA GLU A 111 -0.29 8.96 8.40
C GLU A 111 -0.91 7.82 7.59
N MET A 112 -1.85 8.12 6.67
CA MET A 112 -2.41 7.11 5.75
C MET A 112 -1.31 6.39 4.96
N TYR A 113 -0.35 7.12 4.36
CA TYR A 113 0.77 6.52 3.61
C TYR A 113 1.75 5.77 4.51
N LYS A 114 1.87 6.14 5.77
CA LYS A 114 2.72 5.45 6.75
C LYS A 114 2.11 4.12 7.22
N VAL A 115 0.78 4.05 7.32
CA VAL A 115 0.07 2.87 7.84
C VAL A 115 -0.35 1.92 6.73
N PHE A 116 -0.91 2.45 5.63
CA PHE A 116 -1.50 1.65 4.56
C PHE A 116 -0.61 1.58 3.31
N ASN A 117 -0.79 0.52 2.53
CA ASN A 117 -0.03 0.32 1.28
C ASN A 117 -0.46 1.27 0.13
N MET A 118 -1.57 1.97 0.25
CA MET A 118 -2.09 2.96 -0.71
C MET A 118 -2.11 2.47 -2.17
N GLY A 119 -2.36 1.17 -2.38
CA GLY A 119 -2.41 0.52 -3.70
C GLY A 119 -1.11 -0.19 -4.11
N CYS A 120 0.04 0.21 -3.57
CA CYS A 120 1.32 -0.46 -3.83
C CYS A 120 1.58 -1.50 -2.74
N ARG A 121 1.27 -2.77 -3.01
CA ARG A 121 1.33 -3.87 -2.04
C ARG A 121 2.69 -4.55 -1.98
N LEU A 122 3.44 -4.54 -3.08
CA LEU A 122 4.76 -5.16 -3.20
C LEU A 122 5.68 -4.21 -3.96
N GLU A 123 6.83 -3.92 -3.38
CA GLU A 123 7.90 -3.18 -4.01
C GLU A 123 9.06 -4.12 -4.33
N VAL A 124 9.67 -3.91 -5.50
CA VAL A 124 10.89 -4.61 -5.92
C VAL A 124 11.94 -3.56 -6.25
N TYR A 125 13.09 -3.67 -5.64
CA TYR A 125 14.23 -2.78 -5.81
C TYR A 125 15.24 -3.41 -6.75
N THR A 126 15.49 -2.78 -7.89
CA THR A 126 16.32 -3.32 -8.97
C THR A 126 16.77 -2.20 -9.92
N ASP A 127 17.58 -2.50 -10.91
CA ASP A 127 17.90 -1.58 -12.01
C ASP A 127 16.72 -1.38 -12.98
N GLN A 128 16.78 -0.33 -13.79
CA GLN A 128 15.69 0.06 -14.69
C GLN A 128 15.36 -1.03 -15.72
N GLN A 129 16.35 -1.66 -16.33
CA GLN A 129 16.13 -2.67 -17.35
C GLN A 129 15.41 -3.89 -16.76
N THR A 130 15.82 -4.33 -15.58
CA THR A 130 15.17 -5.41 -14.85
C THR A 130 13.76 -5.02 -14.40
N ALA A 131 13.53 -3.77 -13.99
CA ALA A 131 12.19 -3.29 -13.63
C ALA A 131 11.21 -3.38 -14.80
N GLU A 132 11.62 -3.01 -16.01
CA GLU A 132 10.80 -3.14 -17.23
C GLU A 132 10.47 -4.61 -17.53
N ALA A 133 11.43 -5.53 -17.37
CA ALA A 133 11.19 -6.96 -17.52
C ALA A 133 10.23 -7.52 -16.45
N ILE A 134 10.34 -7.06 -15.20
CA ILE A 134 9.42 -7.44 -14.11
C ILE A 134 8.00 -6.95 -14.39
N ILE A 135 7.83 -5.74 -14.91
CA ILE A 135 6.53 -5.21 -15.34
C ILE A 135 5.92 -6.09 -16.43
N ALA A 136 6.71 -6.49 -17.42
CA ALA A 136 6.25 -7.39 -18.48
C ALA A 136 5.80 -8.77 -17.93
N ILE A 137 6.53 -9.32 -16.94
CA ILE A 137 6.13 -10.57 -16.27
C ILE A 137 4.83 -10.35 -15.50
N ALA A 138 4.69 -9.29 -14.71
CA ALA A 138 3.49 -9.01 -13.92
C ALA A 138 2.23 -8.90 -14.80
N ASN A 139 2.35 -8.27 -15.97
CA ASN A 139 1.27 -8.13 -16.94
C ASN A 139 0.77 -9.49 -17.47
N GLN A 140 1.62 -10.51 -17.58
CA GLN A 140 1.20 -11.86 -17.97
C GLN A 140 0.26 -12.51 -16.93
N PHE A 141 0.31 -12.05 -15.70
CA PHE A 141 -0.57 -12.49 -14.61
C PHE A 141 -1.74 -11.52 -14.35
N ASN A 142 -1.98 -10.56 -15.25
CA ASN A 142 -2.97 -9.48 -15.08
C ASN A 142 -2.77 -8.71 -13.75
N ILE A 143 -1.52 -8.47 -13.38
CA ILE A 143 -1.13 -7.65 -12.24
C ILE A 143 -0.55 -6.35 -12.78
N GLU A 144 -1.19 -5.23 -12.46
CA GLU A 144 -0.67 -3.92 -12.77
C GLU A 144 0.64 -3.68 -12.00
N ALA A 145 1.68 -3.27 -12.73
CA ALA A 145 2.97 -2.94 -12.19
C ALA A 145 3.56 -1.73 -12.93
N LYS A 146 4.29 -0.90 -12.22
CA LYS A 146 4.98 0.26 -12.78
C LYS A 146 6.19 0.66 -11.93
N ILE A 147 7.07 1.46 -12.50
CA ILE A 147 8.15 2.12 -11.75
C ILE A 147 7.50 3.23 -10.93
N ILE A 148 7.56 3.12 -9.59
CA ILE A 148 6.96 4.09 -8.66
C ILE A 148 7.95 5.15 -8.18
N GLY A 149 9.24 4.97 -8.43
CA GLY A 149 10.27 5.89 -7.96
C GLY A 149 11.69 5.37 -8.18
N HIS A 150 12.63 5.94 -7.47
CA HIS A 150 14.04 5.59 -7.54
C HIS A 150 14.73 5.76 -6.18
N VAL A 151 15.97 5.28 -6.09
CA VAL A 151 16.80 5.33 -4.88
C VAL A 151 18.07 6.10 -5.19
N GLU A 152 18.46 7.00 -4.30
CA GLU A 152 19.69 7.78 -4.34
C GLU A 152 20.54 7.50 -3.10
N ALA A 153 21.86 7.67 -3.22
CA ALA A 153 22.73 7.64 -2.05
C ALA A 153 22.48 8.87 -1.16
N ALA A 154 22.47 8.67 0.15
CA ALA A 154 22.26 9.75 1.13
C ALA A 154 23.06 9.47 2.41
N ALA A 155 23.30 10.51 3.22
CA ALA A 155 23.98 10.35 4.52
C ALA A 155 23.12 9.59 5.54
N ASN A 156 21.80 9.75 5.45
CA ASN A 156 20.83 9.10 6.33
C ASN A 156 19.71 8.50 5.47
N LYS A 157 19.05 7.47 6.01
CA LYS A 157 17.87 6.89 5.36
C LYS A 157 16.68 7.84 5.42
N LYS A 158 16.01 8.03 4.30
CA LYS A 158 14.72 8.74 4.25
C LYS A 158 13.85 8.28 3.07
N VAL A 159 12.57 8.53 3.17
CA VAL A 159 11.60 8.38 2.08
C VAL A 159 10.94 9.72 1.82
N THR A 160 10.91 10.16 0.56
CA THR A 160 10.08 11.28 0.11
C THR A 160 9.03 10.76 -0.86
N MET A 161 7.78 11.10 -0.61
CA MET A 161 6.64 10.68 -1.42
C MET A 161 5.97 11.90 -2.05
N HIS A 162 5.91 11.93 -3.37
CA HIS A 162 5.13 12.90 -4.15
C HIS A 162 3.79 12.25 -4.49
N THR A 163 2.73 12.67 -3.86
CA THR A 163 1.40 12.07 -3.98
C THR A 163 0.38 13.09 -4.47
N ALA A 164 -0.81 12.62 -4.85
CA ALA A 164 -1.95 13.49 -5.17
C ALA A 164 -2.41 14.36 -3.96
N HIS A 165 -2.00 13.98 -2.74
CA HIS A 165 -2.41 14.63 -1.50
C HIS A 165 -1.31 15.49 -0.87
N GLY A 166 -0.17 15.62 -1.52
CA GLY A 166 0.97 16.43 -1.07
C GLY A 166 2.31 15.68 -1.12
N ILE A 167 3.35 16.37 -0.65
CA ILE A 167 4.71 15.82 -0.52
C ILE A 167 4.93 15.46 0.95
N PHE A 168 5.31 14.22 1.21
CA PHE A 168 5.55 13.71 2.57
C PHE A 168 6.97 13.20 2.71
N GLU A 169 7.62 13.58 3.80
CA GLU A 169 8.95 13.08 4.18
C GLU A 169 8.89 12.28 5.48
N TYR A 170 9.67 11.19 5.53
CA TYR A 170 9.80 10.28 6.68
C TYR A 170 11.25 9.88 6.92
#